data_17b09ddf91872b0a617cb0732bc76eac
#
_entry.id   17b09ddf91872b0a617cb0732bc76eac
#
_cell.length_a   1.000
_cell.length_b   1.000
_cell.length_c   1.000
_cell.angle_alpha   90.00
_cell.angle_beta   90.00
_cell.angle_gamma   90.00
#
_symmetry.space_group_name_H-M   'P 1'
#
loop_
_entity.id
_entity.type
_entity.pdbx_description
1 polymer ?
#
loop_
_entity_poly.entity_id
_entity_poly.type
_entity_poly.pdbx_seq_one_letter_code
_entity_poly.pdbx_strand_id
1 'polypeptide(L)'
;AGVSYCATCDGAFFKDKTVAVIGGGDVALEDALYLANVCRRVYLIHRRNELRGTKVLQAQVFENEKITFLGESEVMEILGDKQVTGIAVHHKASDETKRIALDGVFIAVGMEPQSALYEPLMNLEHGYVPAEEDCATKRAGLYVAGDVRTKRLRQIVTAVSDGANAVCSITEYLTTNDKEGRLGKPC
;
A
#
# COMPACT_ATOMS: atom_id res chain seq x y z
N ALA A 1 -3.59 -9.16 16.62
CA ALA A 1 -2.45 -9.14 15.69
C ALA A 1 -2.74 -10.04 14.49
N GLY A 2 -1.99 -9.85 13.35
CA GLY A 2 -2.10 -10.75 12.18
C GLY A 2 -2.79 -10.15 10.96
N VAL A 3 -3.22 -8.89 10.98
CA VAL A 3 -3.65 -8.14 9.79
C VAL A 3 -2.56 -7.13 9.44
N SER A 4 -2.16 -7.09 8.18
CA SER A 4 -1.12 -6.20 7.65
C SER A 4 -1.53 -5.60 6.30
N TYR A 5 -0.95 -4.46 5.96
CA TYR A 5 -1.06 -3.78 4.67
C TYR A 5 0.27 -3.71 3.92
N CYS A 6 1.32 -4.39 4.43
CA CYS A 6 2.66 -4.34 3.88
C CYS A 6 3.36 -5.70 4.03
N ALA A 7 3.42 -6.49 2.96
CA ALA A 7 4.06 -7.80 2.99
C ALA A 7 5.57 -7.72 3.26
N THR A 8 6.26 -6.74 2.67
CA THR A 8 7.69 -6.54 2.89
C THR A 8 8.03 -6.07 4.29
N CYS A 9 7.09 -5.38 4.98
CA CYS A 9 7.28 -4.92 6.35
C CYS A 9 7.11 -6.06 7.37
N ASP A 10 6.05 -6.83 7.21
CA ASP A 10 5.57 -7.76 8.25
C ASP A 10 5.74 -9.24 7.87
N GLY A 11 6.03 -9.56 6.61
CA GLY A 11 6.07 -10.94 6.11
C GLY A 11 7.01 -11.84 6.89
N ALA A 12 8.13 -11.32 7.39
CA ALA A 12 9.10 -12.09 8.18
C ALA A 12 8.50 -12.68 9.47
N PHE A 13 7.47 -12.04 10.07
CA PHE A 13 6.78 -12.55 11.27
C PHE A 13 5.90 -13.78 10.97
N PHE A 14 5.66 -14.07 9.69
CA PHE A 14 4.85 -15.19 9.22
C PHE A 14 5.66 -16.32 8.59
N LYS A 15 6.96 -16.39 8.91
CA LYS A 15 7.82 -17.48 8.45
C LYS A 15 7.20 -18.84 8.78
N ASP A 16 7.15 -19.72 7.78
CA ASP A 16 6.59 -21.08 7.85
C ASP A 16 5.10 -21.17 8.25
N LYS A 17 4.38 -20.05 8.23
CA LYS A 17 2.95 -19.95 8.51
C LYS A 17 2.11 -19.95 7.25
N THR A 18 0.79 -20.03 7.42
CA THR A 18 -0.19 -19.91 6.35
C THR A 18 -0.80 -18.52 6.40
N VAL A 19 -0.84 -17.83 5.26
CA VAL A 19 -1.37 -16.47 5.18
C VAL A 19 -2.33 -16.29 3.99
N ALA A 20 -3.13 -15.23 4.02
CA ALA A 20 -3.92 -14.80 2.89
C ALA A 20 -3.46 -13.43 2.39
N VAL A 21 -3.50 -13.22 1.08
CA VAL A 21 -3.39 -11.91 0.43
C VAL A 21 -4.72 -11.60 -0.24
N ILE A 22 -5.30 -10.46 0.08
CA ILE A 22 -6.58 -10.00 -0.47
C ILE A 22 -6.29 -8.94 -1.52
N GLY A 23 -6.58 -9.24 -2.79
CA GLY A 23 -6.34 -8.33 -3.90
C GLY A 23 -6.17 -9.05 -5.23
N GLY A 24 -5.91 -8.31 -6.31
CA GLY A 24 -5.75 -8.91 -7.65
C GLY A 24 -5.03 -7.98 -8.64
N GLY A 25 -4.45 -6.88 -8.17
CA GLY A 25 -3.54 -6.01 -8.93
C GLY A 25 -2.08 -6.38 -8.71
N ASP A 26 -1.16 -5.66 -9.36
CA ASP A 26 0.29 -5.94 -9.28
C ASP A 26 0.79 -6.06 -7.83
N VAL A 27 0.42 -5.13 -6.96
CA VAL A 27 0.82 -5.17 -5.54
C VAL A 27 0.40 -6.47 -4.86
N ALA A 28 -0.83 -6.95 -5.10
CA ALA A 28 -1.30 -8.20 -4.49
C ALA A 28 -0.54 -9.42 -5.01
N LEU A 29 -0.16 -9.42 -6.29
CA LEU A 29 0.61 -10.50 -6.91
C LEU A 29 2.07 -10.48 -6.40
N GLU A 30 2.69 -9.31 -6.34
CA GLU A 30 4.03 -9.12 -5.78
C GLU A 30 4.09 -9.54 -4.31
N ASP A 31 3.11 -9.11 -3.51
CA ASP A 31 2.98 -9.51 -2.11
C ASP A 31 2.82 -11.03 -1.95
N ALA A 32 1.96 -11.67 -2.77
CA ALA A 32 1.76 -13.11 -2.73
C ALA A 32 3.05 -13.88 -3.09
N LEU A 33 3.78 -13.44 -4.11
CA LEU A 33 5.07 -14.02 -4.51
C LEU A 33 6.14 -13.82 -3.43
N TYR A 34 6.23 -12.63 -2.85
CA TYR A 34 7.15 -12.36 -1.74
C TYR A 34 6.86 -13.27 -0.54
N LEU A 35 5.57 -13.34 -0.13
CA LEU A 35 5.16 -14.17 1.01
C LEU A 35 5.35 -15.67 0.73
N ALA A 36 5.23 -16.13 -0.50
CA ALA A 36 5.49 -17.52 -0.86
C ALA A 36 6.96 -17.94 -0.61
N ASN A 37 7.92 -16.99 -0.64
CA ASN A 37 9.31 -17.27 -0.30
C ASN A 37 9.52 -17.44 1.21
N VAL A 38 8.65 -16.86 2.04
CA VAL A 38 8.80 -16.83 3.50
C VAL A 38 7.83 -17.78 4.20
N CYS A 39 6.60 -17.82 3.71
CA CYS A 39 5.50 -18.57 4.31
C CYS A 39 5.44 -20.02 3.80
N ARG A 40 4.71 -20.86 4.53
CA ARG A 40 4.42 -22.24 4.14
C ARG A 40 3.39 -22.30 3.01
N ARG A 41 2.36 -21.45 3.07
CA ARG A 41 1.27 -21.37 2.09
C ARG A 41 0.69 -19.96 2.03
N VAL A 42 0.29 -19.54 0.85
CA VAL A 42 -0.38 -18.25 0.58
C VAL A 42 -1.70 -18.50 -0.15
N TYR A 43 -2.79 -17.98 0.38
CA TYR A 43 -4.06 -17.90 -0.33
C TYR A 43 -4.19 -16.51 -0.97
N LEU A 44 -4.20 -16.44 -2.31
CA LEU A 44 -4.48 -15.19 -3.03
C LEU A 44 -5.99 -15.14 -3.31
N ILE A 45 -6.68 -14.18 -2.70
CA ILE A 45 -8.15 -14.08 -2.73
C ILE A 45 -8.55 -12.85 -3.54
N HIS A 46 -9.36 -13.06 -4.58
CA HIS A 46 -9.85 -11.97 -5.41
C HIS A 46 -11.33 -12.13 -5.75
N ARG A 47 -12.05 -10.99 -5.71
CA ARG A 47 -13.51 -10.93 -5.96
C ARG A 47 -13.94 -11.24 -7.40
N ARG A 48 -12.98 -11.33 -8.33
CA ARG A 48 -13.19 -11.70 -9.74
C ARG A 48 -12.37 -12.93 -10.07
N ASN A 49 -12.74 -13.61 -11.14
CA ASN A 49 -11.96 -14.75 -11.62
C ASN A 49 -10.69 -14.31 -12.37
N GLU A 50 -10.67 -13.08 -12.88
CA GLU A 50 -9.53 -12.51 -13.60
C GLU A 50 -8.73 -11.58 -12.72
N LEU A 51 -7.42 -11.82 -12.62
CA LEU A 51 -6.47 -10.95 -12.00
C LEU A 51 -6.17 -9.74 -12.91
N ARG A 52 -5.96 -8.55 -12.29
CA ARG A 52 -5.68 -7.29 -13.00
C ARG A 52 -4.20 -6.97 -13.12
N GLY A 53 -3.35 -7.68 -12.39
CA GLY A 53 -1.90 -7.50 -12.46
C GLY A 53 -1.32 -7.91 -13.81
N THR A 54 -0.06 -7.58 -14.04
CA THR A 54 0.65 -7.90 -15.29
C THR A 54 0.68 -9.40 -15.57
N LYS A 55 0.68 -9.78 -16.85
CA LYS A 55 0.67 -11.20 -17.25
C LYS A 55 1.89 -11.96 -16.75
N VAL A 56 3.03 -11.29 -16.60
CA VAL A 56 4.27 -11.89 -16.07
C VAL A 56 4.06 -12.29 -14.60
N LEU A 57 3.53 -11.39 -13.77
CA LEU A 57 3.25 -11.69 -12.36
C LEU A 57 2.17 -12.77 -12.22
N GLN A 58 1.13 -12.74 -13.07
CA GLN A 58 0.10 -13.78 -13.10
C GLN A 58 0.69 -15.16 -13.36
N ALA A 59 1.57 -15.28 -14.37
CA ALA A 59 2.23 -16.55 -14.69
C ALA A 59 3.02 -17.06 -13.49
N GLN A 60 3.85 -16.22 -12.86
CA GLN A 60 4.62 -16.60 -11.68
C GLN A 60 3.75 -17.04 -10.50
N VAL A 61 2.62 -16.38 -10.27
CA VAL A 61 1.66 -16.75 -9.22
C VAL A 61 1.06 -18.12 -9.49
N PHE A 62 0.62 -18.40 -10.74
CA PHE A 62 -0.01 -19.68 -11.09
C PHE A 62 0.98 -20.86 -11.16
N GLU A 63 2.26 -20.59 -11.42
CA GLU A 63 3.34 -21.60 -11.40
C GLU A 63 3.84 -21.91 -9.97
N ASN A 64 3.52 -21.08 -8.98
CA ASN A 64 4.02 -21.24 -7.63
C ASN A 64 3.16 -22.20 -6.79
N GLU A 65 3.69 -23.37 -6.47
CA GLU A 65 2.99 -24.43 -5.73
C GLU A 65 2.53 -24.03 -4.31
N LYS A 66 3.14 -22.98 -3.73
CA LYS A 66 2.75 -22.48 -2.41
C LYS A 66 1.57 -21.51 -2.47
N ILE A 67 1.23 -20.99 -3.65
CA ILE A 67 0.13 -20.04 -3.83
C ILE A 67 -1.12 -20.77 -4.30
N THR A 68 -2.21 -20.57 -3.58
CA THR A 68 -3.55 -21.05 -3.98
C THR A 68 -4.40 -19.85 -4.33
N PHE A 69 -4.78 -19.72 -5.61
CA PHE A 69 -5.67 -18.67 -6.07
C PHE A 69 -7.13 -19.03 -5.80
N LEU A 70 -7.85 -18.13 -5.14
CA LEU A 70 -9.28 -18.20 -4.89
C LEU A 70 -9.96 -17.02 -5.61
N GLY A 71 -10.35 -17.27 -6.88
CA GLY A 71 -11.12 -16.32 -7.69
C GLY A 71 -12.59 -16.29 -7.26
N GLU A 72 -13.34 -15.28 -7.72
CA GLU A 72 -14.76 -15.07 -7.39
C GLU A 72 -15.07 -15.15 -5.89
N SER A 73 -14.09 -14.81 -5.05
CA SER A 73 -14.12 -15.03 -3.62
C SER A 73 -13.94 -13.71 -2.85
N GLU A 74 -14.71 -13.54 -1.80
CA GLU A 74 -14.65 -12.38 -0.90
C GLU A 74 -14.46 -12.82 0.55
N VAL A 75 -13.57 -12.13 1.26
CA VAL A 75 -13.41 -12.35 2.71
C VAL A 75 -14.53 -11.61 3.42
N MET A 76 -15.40 -12.36 4.08
CA MET A 76 -16.54 -11.84 4.83
C MET A 76 -16.17 -11.49 6.26
N GLU A 77 -15.23 -12.26 6.85
CA GLU A 77 -14.84 -12.09 8.22
C GLU A 77 -13.39 -12.56 8.42
N ILE A 78 -12.64 -11.84 9.26
CA ILE A 78 -11.34 -12.27 9.77
C ILE A 78 -11.58 -12.82 11.16
N LEU A 79 -11.24 -14.09 11.37
CA LEU A 79 -11.52 -14.84 12.60
C LEU A 79 -10.35 -14.75 13.57
N GLY A 80 -10.66 -14.64 14.84
CA GLY A 80 -9.71 -14.60 15.94
C GLY A 80 -10.07 -13.56 16.98
N ASP A 81 -9.39 -13.56 18.11
CA ASP A 81 -9.56 -12.56 19.18
C ASP A 81 -8.29 -11.69 19.27
N LYS A 82 -7.26 -12.16 19.96
CA LYS A 82 -5.99 -11.41 20.10
C LYS A 82 -5.11 -11.51 18.85
N GLN A 83 -5.26 -12.57 18.08
CA GLN A 83 -4.56 -12.82 16.83
C GLN A 83 -5.47 -13.50 15.83
N VAL A 84 -5.13 -13.33 14.54
CA VAL A 84 -5.83 -14.01 13.45
C VAL A 84 -5.65 -15.53 13.58
N THR A 85 -6.76 -16.25 13.46
CA THR A 85 -6.77 -17.73 13.44
C THR A 85 -7.37 -18.30 12.16
N GLY A 86 -7.96 -17.44 11.32
CA GLY A 86 -8.57 -17.85 10.06
C GLY A 86 -9.38 -16.73 9.43
N ILE A 87 -10.04 -17.08 8.34
CA ILE A 87 -10.98 -16.22 7.61
C ILE A 87 -12.22 -17.00 7.20
N ALA A 88 -13.34 -16.31 7.05
CA ALA A 88 -14.53 -16.82 6.36
C ALA A 88 -14.53 -16.22 4.94
N VAL A 89 -14.51 -17.10 3.93
CA VAL A 89 -14.47 -16.74 2.51
C VAL A 89 -15.74 -17.20 1.83
N HIS A 90 -16.44 -16.27 1.21
CA HIS A 90 -17.62 -16.54 0.40
C HIS A 90 -17.22 -16.63 -1.06
N HIS A 91 -17.59 -17.74 -1.73
CA HIS A 91 -17.39 -17.94 -3.15
C HIS A 91 -18.68 -17.64 -3.91
N LYS A 92 -18.65 -16.63 -4.76
CA LYS A 92 -19.85 -16.08 -5.42
C LYS A 92 -20.59 -17.05 -6.34
N ALA A 93 -19.84 -17.83 -7.11
CA ALA A 93 -20.46 -18.73 -8.10
C ALA A 93 -21.18 -19.92 -7.45
N SER A 94 -20.71 -20.43 -6.31
CA SER A 94 -21.37 -21.54 -5.59
C SER A 94 -22.24 -21.10 -4.43
N ASP A 95 -22.23 -19.81 -4.10
CA ASP A 95 -22.90 -19.23 -2.92
C ASP A 95 -22.51 -19.90 -1.58
N GLU A 96 -21.29 -20.47 -1.54
CA GLU A 96 -20.77 -21.17 -0.38
C GLU A 96 -19.83 -20.29 0.42
N THR A 97 -19.94 -20.37 1.74
CA THR A 97 -18.97 -19.78 2.65
C THR A 97 -18.13 -20.85 3.33
N LYS A 98 -16.80 -20.77 3.18
CA LYS A 98 -15.83 -21.69 3.79
C LYS A 98 -14.95 -20.98 4.80
N ARG A 99 -14.60 -21.67 5.89
CA ARG A 99 -13.61 -21.19 6.84
C ARG A 99 -12.25 -21.77 6.47
N ILE A 100 -11.24 -20.90 6.39
CA ILE A 100 -9.85 -21.26 6.12
C ILE A 100 -9.03 -20.88 7.35
N ALA A 101 -8.39 -21.87 7.96
CA ALA A 101 -7.46 -21.63 9.07
C ALA A 101 -6.15 -21.03 8.52
N LEU A 102 -5.71 -19.91 9.08
CA LEU A 102 -4.47 -19.22 8.73
C LEU A 102 -4.02 -18.28 9.85
N ASP A 103 -2.78 -17.83 9.77
CA ASP A 103 -2.10 -17.07 10.81
C ASP A 103 -2.05 -15.57 10.55
N GLY A 104 -2.32 -15.14 9.32
CA GLY A 104 -2.25 -13.72 8.94
C GLY A 104 -2.94 -13.38 7.64
N VAL A 105 -3.34 -12.11 7.53
CA VAL A 105 -4.05 -11.54 6.37
C VAL A 105 -3.33 -10.29 5.92
N PHE A 106 -2.96 -10.23 4.63
CA PHE A 106 -2.36 -9.07 3.97
C PHE A 106 -3.38 -8.44 3.05
N ILE A 107 -3.67 -7.16 3.23
CA ILE A 107 -4.70 -6.43 2.48
C ILE A 107 -4.02 -5.60 1.40
N ALA A 108 -4.19 -6.00 0.14
CA ALA A 108 -3.57 -5.38 -1.04
C ALA A 108 -4.64 -4.95 -2.08
N VAL A 109 -5.68 -4.26 -1.61
CA VAL A 109 -6.83 -3.84 -2.45
C VAL A 109 -6.64 -2.48 -3.10
N GLY A 110 -5.54 -1.79 -2.78
CA GLY A 110 -5.19 -0.44 -3.19
C GLY A 110 -5.15 0.53 -2.01
N MET A 111 -4.49 1.65 -2.23
CA MET A 111 -4.34 2.74 -1.25
C MET A 111 -5.02 3.99 -1.82
N GLU A 112 -5.78 4.67 -0.99
CA GLU A 112 -6.36 5.97 -1.31
C GLU A 112 -5.71 7.04 -0.43
N PRO A 113 -4.97 8.00 -1.03
CA PRO A 113 -4.30 9.03 -0.26
C PRO A 113 -5.32 10.00 0.37
N GLN A 114 -5.09 10.39 1.60
CA GLN A 114 -5.91 11.39 2.29
C GLN A 114 -5.52 12.81 1.85
N SER A 115 -5.81 13.13 0.61
CA SER A 115 -5.37 14.35 -0.08
C SER A 115 -6.48 15.34 -0.43
N ALA A 116 -7.74 15.04 -0.08
CA ALA A 116 -8.89 15.89 -0.38
C ALA A 116 -8.72 17.36 0.10
N LEU A 117 -7.99 17.57 1.21
CA LEU A 117 -7.68 18.91 1.72
C LEU A 117 -6.89 19.77 0.71
N TYR A 118 -6.15 19.15 -0.19
CA TYR A 118 -5.30 19.84 -1.16
C TYR A 118 -6.01 20.15 -2.49
N GLU A 119 -7.15 19.51 -2.79
CA GLU A 119 -7.89 19.73 -4.03
C GLU A 119 -8.23 21.20 -4.33
N PRO A 120 -8.63 22.03 -3.35
CA PRO A 120 -8.86 23.45 -3.60
C PRO A 120 -7.59 24.26 -3.90
N LEU A 121 -6.42 23.68 -3.62
CA LEU A 121 -5.13 24.38 -3.73
C LEU A 121 -4.38 24.02 -5.01
N MET A 122 -4.62 22.83 -5.58
CA MET A 122 -3.92 22.31 -6.75
C MET A 122 -4.60 21.08 -7.36
N ASN A 123 -4.24 20.79 -8.62
CA ASN A 123 -4.66 19.54 -9.25
C ASN A 123 -3.87 18.38 -8.69
N LEU A 124 -4.57 17.31 -8.29
CA LEU A 124 -3.99 16.07 -7.81
C LEU A 124 -3.71 15.12 -9.00
N GLU A 125 -2.68 14.29 -8.87
CA GLU A 125 -2.36 13.23 -9.84
C GLU A 125 -2.74 11.88 -9.25
N HIS A 126 -3.77 11.23 -9.80
CA HIS A 126 -4.33 9.97 -9.26
C HIS A 126 -4.66 10.04 -7.75
N GLY A 127 -5.09 11.21 -7.28
CA GLY A 127 -5.37 11.47 -5.87
C GLY A 127 -4.16 11.90 -5.05
N TYR A 128 -2.94 11.86 -5.56
CA TYR A 128 -1.73 12.28 -4.86
C TYR A 128 -1.36 13.73 -5.14
N VAL A 129 -0.70 14.38 -4.18
CA VAL A 129 -0.16 15.74 -4.34
C VAL A 129 1.11 15.67 -5.19
N PRO A 130 1.14 16.34 -6.37
CA PRO A 130 2.33 16.33 -7.23
C PRO A 130 3.51 17.07 -6.59
N ALA A 131 4.62 16.37 -6.37
CA ALA A 131 5.90 16.94 -5.93
C ALA A 131 7.04 16.00 -6.28
N GLU A 132 8.19 16.59 -6.58
CA GLU A 132 9.44 15.90 -6.87
C GLU A 132 10.23 15.58 -5.56
N GLU A 133 11.49 15.19 -5.68
CA GLU A 133 12.35 14.86 -4.54
C GLU A 133 12.60 16.04 -3.59
N ASP A 134 12.51 17.28 -4.08
CA ASP A 134 12.61 18.50 -3.29
C ASP A 134 11.36 18.77 -2.42
N CYS A 135 10.32 17.95 -2.59
CA CYS A 135 9.04 18.09 -1.90
C CYS A 135 8.29 19.41 -2.18
N ALA A 136 8.75 20.22 -3.14
CA ALA A 136 8.10 21.45 -3.52
C ALA A 136 6.87 21.17 -4.40
N THR A 137 5.78 21.90 -4.15
CA THR A 137 4.62 21.88 -5.02
C THR A 137 4.66 23.03 -6.03
N LYS A 138 3.80 23.00 -7.04
CA LYS A 138 3.64 24.14 -7.98
C LYS A 138 3.15 25.43 -7.29
N ARG A 139 2.64 25.32 -6.06
CA ARG A 139 2.21 26.49 -5.27
C ARG A 139 3.35 26.95 -4.38
N ALA A 140 3.84 28.17 -4.62
CA ALA A 140 4.93 28.76 -3.82
C ALA A 140 4.64 28.74 -2.33
N GLY A 141 5.62 28.34 -1.53
CA GLY A 141 5.51 28.23 -0.07
C GLY A 141 4.75 27.00 0.45
N LEU A 142 4.28 26.11 -0.43
CA LEU A 142 3.63 24.85 -0.06
C LEU A 142 4.52 23.67 -0.43
N TYR A 143 4.82 22.85 0.56
CA TYR A 143 5.63 21.64 0.44
C TYR A 143 4.85 20.44 0.91
N VAL A 144 5.13 19.26 0.37
CA VAL A 144 4.46 18.01 0.73
C VAL A 144 5.47 16.89 0.91
N ALA A 145 5.37 16.15 2.02
CA ALA A 145 6.26 15.06 2.36
C ALA A 145 5.46 13.79 2.68
N GLY A 146 6.07 12.63 2.48
CA GLY A 146 5.49 11.33 2.83
C GLY A 146 4.57 10.75 1.76
N ASP A 147 3.72 9.83 2.19
CA ASP A 147 2.97 8.93 1.31
C ASP A 147 1.84 9.62 0.53
N VAL A 148 1.49 10.84 0.90
CA VAL A 148 0.44 11.63 0.23
C VAL A 148 0.91 12.29 -1.07
N ARG A 149 2.24 12.38 -1.31
CA ARG A 149 2.78 12.90 -2.56
C ARG A 149 2.97 11.83 -3.64
N THR A 150 3.12 12.29 -4.90
CA THR A 150 3.49 11.41 -6.02
C THR A 150 4.88 10.80 -5.78
N LYS A 151 4.95 9.49 -5.67
CA LYS A 151 6.21 8.73 -5.51
C LYS A 151 6.00 7.25 -5.81
N ARG A 152 7.07 6.56 -6.17
CA ARG A 152 7.02 5.14 -6.47
C ARG A 152 6.95 4.28 -5.20
N LEU A 153 7.77 4.57 -4.20
CA LEU A 153 7.91 3.76 -2.99
C LEU A 153 7.36 4.51 -1.77
N ARG A 154 6.45 3.86 -1.05
CA ARG A 154 5.83 4.36 0.18
C ARG A 154 6.25 3.50 1.36
N GLN A 155 7.22 4.00 2.11
CA GLN A 155 7.82 3.35 3.28
C GLN A 155 8.18 4.41 4.31
N ILE A 156 8.31 4.03 5.58
CA ILE A 156 8.71 4.94 6.66
C ILE A 156 10.01 5.66 6.32
N VAL A 157 11.00 4.93 5.81
CA VAL A 157 12.31 5.52 5.45
C VAL A 157 12.19 6.56 4.34
N THR A 158 11.32 6.36 3.35
CA THR A 158 11.10 7.35 2.27
C THR A 158 10.30 8.55 2.75
N ALA A 159 9.39 8.37 3.70
CA ALA A 159 8.68 9.49 4.33
C ALA A 159 9.60 10.35 5.20
N VAL A 160 10.53 9.73 5.93
CA VAL A 160 11.58 10.43 6.70
C VAL A 160 12.51 11.22 5.77
N SER A 161 12.95 10.61 4.65
CA SER A 161 13.75 11.30 3.62
C SER A 161 13.05 12.52 3.05
N ASP A 162 11.75 12.39 2.72
CA ASP A 162 10.96 13.51 2.25
C ASP A 162 10.92 14.66 3.27
N GLY A 163 10.76 14.34 4.56
CA GLY A 163 10.78 15.34 5.62
C GLY A 163 12.09 16.13 5.67
N ALA A 164 13.23 15.44 5.51
CA ALA A 164 14.54 16.10 5.46
C ALA A 164 14.67 17.01 4.21
N ASN A 165 14.29 16.49 3.04
CA ASN A 165 14.32 17.25 1.78
C ASN A 165 13.41 18.49 1.85
N ALA A 166 12.20 18.35 2.39
CA ALA A 166 11.27 19.46 2.55
C ALA A 166 11.84 20.57 3.43
N VAL A 167 12.53 20.22 4.54
CA VAL A 167 13.19 21.22 5.41
C VAL A 167 14.27 22.00 4.66
N CYS A 168 15.12 21.31 3.88
CA CYS A 168 16.14 21.97 3.07
C CYS A 168 15.50 22.95 2.07
N SER A 169 14.50 22.50 1.31
CA SER A 169 13.81 23.31 0.31
C SER A 169 13.07 24.50 0.93
N ILE A 170 12.45 24.34 2.09
CA ILE A 170 11.80 25.42 2.83
C ILE A 170 12.84 26.45 3.27
N THR A 171 13.99 26.00 3.77
CA THR A 171 15.07 26.89 4.23
C THR A 171 15.62 27.73 3.09
N GLU A 172 15.83 27.12 1.91
CA GLU A 172 16.27 27.84 0.71
C GLU A 172 15.24 28.86 0.26
N TYR A 173 13.97 28.47 0.21
CA TYR A 173 12.85 29.33 -0.15
C TYR A 173 12.76 30.56 0.75
N LEU A 174 12.80 30.36 2.08
CA LEU A 174 12.74 31.46 3.05
C LEU A 174 13.95 32.39 2.93
N THR A 175 15.16 31.83 2.81
CA THR A 175 16.40 32.63 2.67
C THR A 175 16.40 33.47 1.41
N THR A 176 15.89 32.93 0.30
CA THR A 176 15.82 33.66 -0.98
C THR A 176 14.79 34.77 -0.93
N ASN A 177 13.60 34.49 -0.40
CA ASN A 177 12.52 35.47 -0.32
C ASN A 177 12.80 36.57 0.73
N ASP A 178 13.55 36.27 1.78
CA ASP A 178 13.99 37.29 2.75
C ASP A 178 14.97 38.29 2.12
N LYS A 179 15.95 37.78 1.34
CA LYS A 179 16.89 38.63 0.57
C LYS A 179 16.19 39.53 -0.44
N GLU A 180 15.09 39.07 -1.02
CA GLU A 180 14.29 39.84 -1.97
C GLU A 180 13.22 40.72 -1.31
N GLY A 181 13.16 40.77 0.04
CA GLY A 181 12.20 41.57 0.82
C GLY A 181 10.74 41.14 0.65
N ARG A 182 10.51 39.89 0.20
CA ARG A 182 9.16 39.35 -0.06
C ARG A 182 8.50 38.73 1.19
N LEU A 183 9.28 38.44 2.21
CA LEU A 183 8.75 38.01 3.50
C LEU A 183 8.41 39.25 4.29
N GLY A 184 7.13 39.45 4.59
CA GLY A 184 6.70 40.49 5.55
C GLY A 184 7.40 40.31 6.90
N LYS A 185 7.67 41.42 7.60
CA LYS A 185 8.24 41.36 8.93
C LYS A 185 7.40 40.41 9.81
N PRO A 186 8.02 39.53 10.60
CA PRO A 186 7.28 38.73 11.56
C PRO A 186 6.51 39.65 12.52
N CYS A 187 5.24 39.31 12.76
CA CYS A 187 4.38 39.98 13.74
C CYS A 187 4.92 39.83 15.15
#